data_47ad0fd767f697fac2d75e8d1af63f7d
#
_entry.id   47ad0fd767f697fac2d75e8d1af63f7d
#
_cell.length_a   1.000
_cell.length_b   1.000
_cell.length_c   1.000
_cell.angle_alpha   90.00
_cell.angle_beta   90.00
_cell.angle_gamma   90.00
#
_symmetry.space_group_name_H-M   'P 1'
#
loop_
_entity.id
_entity.type
_entity.pdbx_description
1 polymer ?
#
loop_
_entity_poly.entity_id
_entity_poly.type
_entity_poly.pdbx_seq_one_letter_code
_entity_poly.pdbx_strand_id
1 'polypeptide(L)'
;MTGRKDTIFGPVTRFFKSLFLWELLAGMRLTGRYLVGNKITVQYPEERAPMSPRFRGLHALRRYPNGEERCIACKLCEVVCPALAITIEAAPRADGSRRTTRYDIDLTKCIFCGFCEESCPVDSIVETRIYEYHGEQRSDLLMTKEKLLAVGDKYEQQIAADRAADAKYR
;
A
#
# COMPACT_ATOMS: atom_id res chain seq x y z
N MET A 1 2.02 -35.55 1.97
CA MET A 1 1.33 -36.72 1.38
C MET A 1 1.47 -37.88 2.34
N THR A 2 0.52 -38.04 3.26
CA THR A 2 0.52 -39.12 4.25
C THR A 2 -0.22 -40.32 3.66
N GLY A 3 0.52 -41.40 3.36
CA GLY A 3 0.00 -42.64 2.81
C GLY A 3 -1.08 -43.25 3.72
N ARG A 4 -2.29 -43.35 3.19
CA ARG A 4 -3.44 -43.99 3.83
C ARG A 4 -3.17 -45.49 3.85
N LYS A 5 -2.91 -46.06 5.04
CA LYS A 5 -2.86 -47.50 5.23
C LYS A 5 -4.31 -48.04 5.10
N ASP A 6 -4.60 -48.65 3.97
CA ASP A 6 -5.86 -49.33 3.72
C ASP A 6 -5.91 -50.61 4.59
N THR A 7 -6.61 -50.53 5.69
CA THR A 7 -6.90 -51.72 6.53
C THR A 7 -8.06 -52.50 5.90
N ILE A 8 -8.05 -53.83 6.03
CA ILE A 8 -9.05 -54.80 5.50
C ILE A 8 -10.51 -54.38 5.84
N PHE A 9 -10.71 -53.67 6.95
CA PHE A 9 -12.01 -53.12 7.38
C PHE A 9 -12.36 -51.76 6.81
N GLY A 10 -11.55 -51.20 5.89
CA GLY A 10 -11.72 -49.85 5.34
C GLY A 10 -13.09 -49.59 4.67
N PRO A 11 -13.64 -50.50 3.85
CA PRO A 11 -14.94 -50.28 3.20
C PRO A 11 -16.10 -50.32 4.19
N VAL A 12 -16.09 -51.23 5.18
CA VAL A 12 -17.15 -51.35 6.18
C VAL A 12 -17.17 -50.16 7.13
N THR A 13 -16.03 -49.71 7.60
CA THR A 13 -15.93 -48.51 8.44
C THR A 13 -16.33 -47.24 7.69
N ARG A 14 -16.07 -47.19 6.38
CA ARG A 14 -16.50 -46.08 5.52
C ARG A 14 -18.02 -46.04 5.36
N PHE A 15 -18.65 -47.21 5.15
CA PHE A 15 -20.10 -47.35 5.06
C PHE A 15 -20.80 -46.85 6.34
N PHE A 16 -20.34 -47.29 7.52
CA PHE A 16 -20.92 -46.84 8.81
C PHE A 16 -20.67 -45.36 9.08
N LYS A 17 -19.49 -44.83 8.75
CA LYS A 17 -19.21 -43.39 8.85
C LYS A 17 -20.11 -42.56 7.94
N SER A 18 -20.38 -43.02 6.73
CA SER A 18 -21.32 -42.38 5.79
C SER A 18 -22.73 -42.43 6.29
N LEU A 19 -23.17 -43.59 6.80
CA LEU A 19 -24.53 -43.79 7.33
C LEU A 19 -24.81 -42.85 8.53
N PHE A 20 -23.85 -42.70 9.43
CA PHE A 20 -23.98 -41.81 10.60
C PHE A 20 -23.56 -40.37 10.32
N LEU A 21 -23.30 -40.01 9.09
CA LEU A 21 -22.91 -38.65 8.69
C LEU A 21 -21.73 -38.10 9.53
N TRP A 22 -20.77 -38.99 9.88
CA TRP A 22 -19.66 -38.65 10.77
C TRP A 22 -18.84 -37.46 10.31
N GLU A 23 -18.67 -37.31 9.01
CA GLU A 23 -17.94 -36.17 8.43
C GLU A 23 -18.70 -34.86 8.60
N LEU A 24 -20.03 -34.91 8.54
CA LEU A 24 -20.89 -33.75 8.83
C LEU A 24 -20.76 -33.34 10.31
N LEU A 25 -20.86 -34.30 11.22
CA LEU A 25 -20.70 -34.04 12.66
C LEU A 25 -19.30 -33.50 12.99
N ALA A 26 -18.27 -34.04 12.36
CA ALA A 26 -16.90 -33.53 12.51
C ALA A 26 -16.74 -32.09 11.98
N GLY A 27 -17.36 -31.79 10.82
CA GLY A 27 -17.41 -30.43 10.26
C GLY A 27 -18.17 -29.46 11.17
N MET A 28 -19.34 -29.87 11.68
CA MET A 28 -20.14 -29.07 12.63
C MET A 28 -19.37 -28.80 13.94
N ARG A 29 -18.63 -29.78 14.46
CA ARG A 29 -17.79 -29.59 15.64
C ARG A 29 -16.67 -28.58 15.37
N LEU A 30 -16.06 -28.63 14.18
CA LEU A 30 -15.02 -27.68 13.79
C LEU A 30 -15.57 -26.26 13.70
N THR A 31 -16.67 -26.05 12.98
CA THR A 31 -17.31 -24.75 12.86
C THR A 31 -17.84 -24.22 14.19
N GLY A 32 -18.45 -25.09 15.02
CA GLY A 32 -18.88 -24.74 16.37
C GLY A 32 -17.74 -24.28 17.27
N ARG A 33 -16.56 -24.90 17.15
CA ARG A 33 -15.37 -24.46 17.87
C ARG A 33 -14.95 -23.04 17.48
N TYR A 34 -15.00 -22.71 16.20
CA TYR A 34 -14.67 -21.36 15.73
C TYR A 34 -15.78 -20.33 16.03
N LEU A 35 -17.03 -20.76 16.15
CA LEU A 35 -18.13 -19.89 16.54
C LEU A 35 -17.93 -19.30 17.95
N VAL A 36 -17.47 -20.13 18.89
CA VAL A 36 -17.23 -19.72 20.29
C VAL A 36 -15.78 -19.33 20.58
N GLY A 37 -14.89 -19.48 19.61
CA GLY A 37 -13.48 -19.10 19.73
C GLY A 37 -13.24 -17.61 19.63
N ASN A 38 -12.03 -17.16 19.98
CA ASN A 38 -11.61 -15.79 19.78
C ASN A 38 -11.61 -15.45 18.29
N LYS A 39 -12.24 -14.36 17.94
CA LYS A 39 -12.27 -13.84 16.57
C LYS A 39 -10.95 -13.13 16.27
N ILE A 40 -10.37 -13.43 15.11
CA ILE A 40 -9.13 -12.81 14.63
C ILE A 40 -9.41 -11.71 13.59
N THR A 41 -10.69 -11.49 13.26
CA THR A 41 -11.11 -10.45 12.31
C THR A 41 -10.97 -9.07 12.92
N VAL A 42 -10.41 -8.14 12.17
CA VAL A 42 -10.34 -6.71 12.51
C VAL A 42 -11.68 -6.07 12.17
N GLN A 43 -12.27 -5.35 13.13
CA GLN A 43 -13.55 -4.66 12.96
C GLN A 43 -13.30 -3.27 12.38
N TYR A 44 -13.05 -3.20 11.07
CA TYR A 44 -12.91 -1.92 10.38
C TYR A 44 -14.31 -1.25 10.24
N PRO A 45 -14.45 0.08 10.45
CA PRO A 45 -13.40 1.08 10.68
C PRO A 45 -13.01 1.32 12.15
N GLU A 46 -13.68 0.68 13.13
CA GLU A 46 -13.45 0.88 14.57
C GLU A 46 -12.07 0.41 14.98
N GLU A 47 -11.63 -0.71 14.42
CA GLU A 47 -10.29 -1.25 14.60
C GLU A 47 -9.51 -1.17 13.29
N ARG A 48 -8.25 -0.76 13.36
CA ARG A 48 -7.36 -0.68 12.20
C ARG A 48 -6.15 -1.59 12.38
N ALA A 49 -5.83 -2.33 11.33
CA ALA A 49 -4.60 -3.11 11.31
C ALA A 49 -3.38 -2.18 11.30
N PRO A 50 -2.30 -2.49 12.06
CA PRO A 50 -1.07 -1.71 12.03
C PRO A 50 -0.43 -1.79 10.64
N MET A 51 -0.14 -0.64 10.05
CA MET A 51 0.49 -0.56 8.74
C MET A 51 2.00 -0.53 8.85
N SER A 52 2.66 -1.20 7.89
CA SER A 52 4.11 -1.16 7.74
C SER A 52 4.59 0.26 7.40
N PRO A 53 5.78 0.68 7.89
CA PRO A 53 6.44 1.91 7.42
C PRO A 53 6.69 1.95 5.91
N ARG A 54 6.73 0.79 5.26
CA ARG A 54 6.92 0.61 3.81
C ARG A 54 5.60 0.43 3.04
N PHE A 55 4.49 0.82 3.63
CA PHE A 55 3.20 0.76 2.94
C PHE A 55 3.20 1.76 1.78
N ARG A 56 2.74 1.31 0.62
CA ARG A 56 2.69 2.09 -0.62
C ARG A 56 1.27 2.61 -0.84
N GLY A 57 0.96 3.76 -0.24
CA GLY A 57 -0.32 4.44 -0.40
C GLY A 57 -0.18 5.76 -1.15
N LEU A 58 -1.01 6.74 -0.80
CA LEU A 58 -1.07 8.01 -1.49
C LEU A 58 0.29 8.71 -1.54
N HIS A 59 0.63 9.26 -2.70
CA HIS A 59 1.88 10.00 -2.90
C HIS A 59 1.87 11.35 -2.20
N ALA A 60 3.04 11.78 -1.76
CA ALA A 60 3.27 13.10 -1.19
C ALA A 60 4.58 13.70 -1.72
N LEU A 61 4.61 15.02 -1.90
CA LEU A 61 5.83 15.78 -2.16
C LEU A 61 6.29 16.46 -0.87
N ARG A 62 7.58 16.29 -0.53
CA ARG A 62 8.17 16.81 0.71
C ARG A 62 8.87 18.14 0.49
N ARG A 63 8.93 18.92 1.59
CA ARG A 63 9.72 20.14 1.68
C ARG A 63 10.91 19.96 2.61
N TYR A 64 11.89 20.83 2.47
CA TYR A 64 12.94 21.01 3.48
C TYR A 64 12.39 21.78 4.69
N PRO A 65 13.05 21.71 5.86
CA PRO A 65 12.62 22.47 7.05
C PRO A 65 12.56 23.99 6.84
N ASN A 66 13.27 24.51 5.84
CA ASN A 66 13.21 25.92 5.45
C ASN A 66 11.97 26.26 4.60
N GLY A 67 11.08 25.29 4.32
CA GLY A 67 9.87 25.45 3.51
C GLY A 67 10.09 25.31 2.00
N GLU A 68 11.33 25.15 1.53
CA GLU A 68 11.64 24.96 0.12
C GLU A 68 11.27 23.55 -0.36
N GLU A 69 10.78 23.45 -1.60
CA GLU A 69 10.49 22.15 -2.21
C GLU A 69 11.76 21.34 -2.41
N ARG A 70 11.75 20.06 -2.06
CA ARG A 70 12.90 19.16 -2.28
C ARG A 70 13.09 18.82 -3.74
N CYS A 71 12.03 18.84 -4.56
CA CYS A 71 12.08 18.43 -5.95
C CYS A 71 13.00 19.33 -6.80
N ILE A 72 14.01 18.73 -7.43
CA ILE A 72 14.97 19.37 -8.32
C ILE A 72 14.64 19.21 -9.80
N ALA A 73 13.45 18.71 -10.12
CA ALA A 73 12.97 18.47 -11.48
C ALA A 73 13.91 17.60 -12.34
N CYS A 74 14.51 16.56 -11.75
CA CYS A 74 15.41 15.64 -12.46
C CYS A 74 14.66 14.67 -13.41
N LYS A 75 13.34 14.54 -13.27
CA LYS A 75 12.45 13.66 -14.05
C LYS A 75 12.71 12.16 -13.96
N LEU A 76 13.55 11.69 -13.05
CA LEU A 76 13.82 10.25 -12.88
C LEU A 76 12.54 9.47 -12.55
N CYS A 77 11.69 10.01 -11.66
CA CYS A 77 10.42 9.36 -11.29
C CYS A 77 9.42 9.29 -12.46
N GLU A 78 9.43 10.24 -13.40
CA GLU A 78 8.63 10.21 -14.63
C GLU A 78 9.10 9.08 -15.55
N VAL A 79 10.43 8.97 -15.75
CA VAL A 79 11.04 7.98 -16.66
C VAL A 79 10.90 6.56 -16.13
N VAL A 80 11.05 6.35 -14.81
CA VAL A 80 11.00 5.00 -14.20
C VAL A 80 9.56 4.50 -14.03
N CYS A 81 8.55 5.35 -14.19
CA CYS A 81 7.16 4.98 -13.95
C CYS A 81 6.64 3.98 -15.01
N PRO A 82 6.36 2.71 -14.66
CA PRO A 82 5.93 1.70 -15.62
C PRO A 82 4.53 1.97 -16.18
N ALA A 83 3.71 2.71 -15.42
CA ALA A 83 2.34 3.07 -15.80
C ALA A 83 2.24 4.41 -16.53
N LEU A 84 3.37 5.14 -16.71
CA LEU A 84 3.40 6.48 -17.27
C LEU A 84 2.36 7.43 -16.62
N ALA A 85 2.24 7.30 -15.29
CA ALA A 85 1.26 8.03 -14.49
C ALA A 85 1.74 9.42 -14.06
N ILE A 86 3.04 9.71 -14.18
CA ILE A 86 3.67 10.94 -13.70
C ILE A 86 3.98 11.84 -14.90
N THR A 87 3.66 13.13 -14.78
CA THR A 87 3.99 14.16 -15.78
C THR A 87 4.67 15.31 -15.08
N ILE A 88 5.87 15.69 -15.55
CA ILE A 88 6.68 16.74 -14.94
C ILE A 88 7.07 17.79 -16.00
N GLU A 89 6.78 19.05 -15.70
CA GLU A 89 7.31 20.20 -16.42
C GLU A 89 8.28 20.96 -15.53
N ALA A 90 9.38 21.43 -16.09
CA ALA A 90 10.44 22.09 -15.36
C ALA A 90 10.78 23.44 -16.01
N ALA A 91 11.09 24.43 -15.19
CA ALA A 91 11.64 25.70 -15.63
C ALA A 91 12.93 26.03 -14.91
N PRO A 92 13.88 26.77 -15.56
CA PRO A 92 15.05 27.29 -14.90
C PRO A 92 14.67 28.42 -13.95
N ARG A 93 15.38 28.50 -12.82
CA ARG A 93 15.33 29.66 -11.91
C ARG A 93 16.42 30.67 -12.24
N ALA A 94 16.33 31.86 -11.64
CA ALA A 94 17.32 32.91 -11.79
C ALA A 94 18.73 32.52 -11.24
N ASP A 95 18.77 31.56 -10.29
CA ASP A 95 20.01 30.99 -9.72
C ASP A 95 20.64 29.88 -10.56
N GLY A 96 20.07 29.58 -11.76
CA GLY A 96 20.51 28.49 -12.63
C GLY A 96 20.02 27.10 -12.23
N SER A 97 19.35 26.94 -11.10
CA SER A 97 18.73 25.68 -10.69
C SER A 97 17.45 25.42 -11.46
N ARG A 98 17.00 24.15 -11.49
CA ARG A 98 15.69 23.77 -12.08
C ARG A 98 14.68 23.53 -10.98
N ARG A 99 13.44 23.88 -11.26
CA ARG A 99 12.28 23.56 -10.40
C ARG A 99 11.11 23.09 -11.25
N THR A 100 10.23 22.33 -10.64
CA THR A 100 8.98 21.89 -11.28
C THR A 100 7.99 23.05 -11.34
N THR A 101 7.48 23.33 -12.52
CA THR A 101 6.31 24.17 -12.72
C THR A 101 5.04 23.36 -12.61
N ARG A 102 5.09 22.10 -13.07
CA ARG A 102 4.00 21.15 -13.02
C ARG A 102 4.53 19.79 -12.54
N TYR A 103 3.77 19.14 -11.67
CA TYR A 103 4.04 17.79 -11.21
C TYR A 103 2.70 17.11 -10.95
N ASP A 104 2.26 16.28 -11.88
CA ASP A 104 0.97 15.62 -11.82
C ASP A 104 1.16 14.12 -11.74
N ILE A 105 0.34 13.45 -10.89
CA ILE A 105 0.23 12.00 -10.83
C ILE A 105 -1.23 11.62 -11.09
N ASP A 106 -1.47 10.83 -12.13
CA ASP A 106 -2.78 10.24 -12.40
C ASP A 106 -2.93 8.94 -11.59
N LEU A 107 -3.64 9.00 -10.45
CA LEU A 107 -3.87 7.84 -9.58
C LEU A 107 -4.70 6.74 -10.25
N THR A 108 -5.43 7.05 -11.33
CA THR A 108 -6.19 6.03 -12.07
C THR A 108 -5.30 5.14 -12.93
N LYS A 109 -4.07 5.59 -13.22
CA LYS A 109 -3.04 4.82 -13.92
C LYS A 109 -2.01 4.23 -12.96
N CYS A 110 -1.77 4.88 -11.83
CA CYS A 110 -0.74 4.48 -10.88
C CYS A 110 -1.00 3.09 -10.31
N ILE A 111 0.03 2.25 -10.27
CA ILE A 111 -0.02 0.90 -9.70
C ILE A 111 0.64 0.81 -8.31
N PHE A 112 1.03 1.95 -7.72
CA PHE A 112 1.64 2.03 -6.39
C PHE A 112 2.87 1.11 -6.24
N CYS A 113 3.73 1.07 -7.25
CA CYS A 113 4.92 0.21 -7.27
C CYS A 113 6.11 0.75 -6.45
N GLY A 114 6.11 2.04 -6.08
CA GLY A 114 7.16 2.68 -5.30
C GLY A 114 8.43 3.06 -6.07
N PHE A 115 8.56 2.76 -7.36
CA PHE A 115 9.77 3.07 -8.13
C PHE A 115 10.07 4.57 -8.21
N CYS A 116 9.04 5.42 -8.20
CA CYS A 116 9.22 6.87 -8.15
C CYS A 116 9.89 7.32 -6.85
N GLU A 117 9.55 6.71 -5.72
CA GLU A 117 10.17 6.97 -4.43
C GLU A 117 11.60 6.45 -4.38
N GLU A 118 11.85 5.23 -4.87
CA GLU A 118 13.18 4.61 -4.89
C GLU A 118 14.16 5.35 -5.81
N SER A 119 13.68 5.91 -6.92
CA SER A 119 14.51 6.64 -7.88
C SER A 119 14.80 8.09 -7.50
N CYS A 120 14.17 8.62 -6.45
CA CYS A 120 14.28 10.03 -6.09
C CYS A 120 15.56 10.31 -5.27
N PRO A 121 16.54 11.06 -5.83
CA PRO A 121 17.83 11.29 -5.14
C PRO A 121 17.75 12.25 -3.96
N VAL A 122 16.63 12.97 -3.80
CA VAL A 122 16.43 14.00 -2.78
C VAL A 122 15.27 13.71 -1.84
N ASP A 123 14.70 12.48 -1.87
CA ASP A 123 13.54 12.10 -1.08
C ASP A 123 12.38 13.10 -1.19
N SER A 124 12.12 13.60 -2.39
CA SER A 124 11.04 14.56 -2.62
C SER A 124 9.69 13.88 -2.75
N ILE A 125 9.60 12.88 -3.65
CA ILE A 125 8.39 12.06 -3.80
C ILE A 125 8.47 10.86 -2.88
N VAL A 126 7.42 10.61 -2.10
CA VAL A 126 7.31 9.46 -1.19
C VAL A 126 5.88 8.89 -1.25
N GLU A 127 5.75 7.62 -0.96
CA GLU A 127 4.46 6.97 -0.73
C GLU A 127 4.16 6.96 0.78
N THR A 128 2.91 7.26 1.13
CA THR A 128 2.47 7.38 2.53
C THR A 128 1.65 6.16 2.95
N ARG A 129 1.26 6.10 4.22
CA ARG A 129 0.32 5.08 4.71
C ARG A 129 -1.15 5.42 4.42
N ILE A 130 -1.43 6.51 3.70
CA ILE A 130 -2.78 6.95 3.41
C ILE A 130 -3.34 6.10 2.26
N TYR A 131 -4.43 5.41 2.49
CA TYR A 131 -5.17 4.64 1.48
C TYR A 131 -6.67 4.98 1.47
N GLU A 132 -7.13 5.73 2.47
CA GLU A 132 -8.53 6.14 2.59
C GLU A 132 -8.76 7.44 1.82
N TYR A 133 -8.82 7.37 0.52
CA TYR A 133 -9.17 8.47 -0.37
C TYR A 133 -10.08 7.97 -1.49
N HIS A 134 -10.94 8.84 -1.98
CA HIS A 134 -11.85 8.56 -3.08
C HIS A 134 -12.09 9.82 -3.90
N GLY A 135 -12.67 9.65 -5.07
CA GLY A 135 -13.11 10.74 -5.93
C GLY A 135 -14.38 10.31 -6.67
N GLU A 136 -15.28 11.23 -6.90
CA GLU A 136 -16.48 10.98 -7.70
C GLU A 136 -16.19 11.09 -9.20
N GLN A 137 -15.19 11.90 -9.55
CA GLN A 137 -14.76 12.13 -10.93
C GLN A 137 -13.28 11.75 -11.07
N ARG A 138 -12.88 11.42 -12.30
CA ARG A 138 -11.48 11.11 -12.61
C ARG A 138 -10.53 12.27 -12.29
N SER A 139 -10.98 13.51 -12.45
CA SER A 139 -10.21 14.72 -12.12
C SER A 139 -9.82 14.81 -10.65
N ASP A 140 -10.62 14.20 -9.75
CA ASP A 140 -10.35 14.22 -8.32
C ASP A 140 -9.14 13.37 -7.96
N LEU A 141 -8.94 12.30 -8.74
CA LEU A 141 -7.81 11.38 -8.63
C LEU A 141 -6.58 11.84 -9.44
N LEU A 142 -6.63 13.01 -10.06
CA LEU A 142 -5.46 13.68 -10.59
C LEU A 142 -4.81 14.50 -9.46
N MET A 143 -3.68 14.04 -8.98
CA MET A 143 -2.92 14.70 -7.95
C MET A 143 -1.97 15.72 -8.57
N THR A 144 -2.34 16.98 -8.46
CA THR A 144 -1.47 18.09 -8.89
C THR A 144 -0.36 18.35 -7.88
N LYS A 145 0.64 19.12 -8.29
CA LYS A 145 1.77 19.51 -7.44
C LYS A 145 1.32 20.08 -6.10
N GLU A 146 0.32 20.95 -6.12
CA GLU A 146 -0.22 21.62 -4.93
C GLU A 146 -0.87 20.61 -3.97
N LYS A 147 -1.68 19.68 -4.50
CA LYS A 147 -2.30 18.63 -3.72
C LYS A 147 -1.24 17.72 -3.09
N LEU A 148 -0.22 17.33 -3.84
CA LEU A 148 0.89 16.48 -3.36
C LEU A 148 1.71 17.16 -2.27
N LEU A 149 1.99 18.46 -2.41
CA LEU A 149 2.67 19.25 -1.38
C LEU A 149 1.80 19.42 -0.13
N ALA A 150 0.50 19.65 -0.29
CA ALA A 150 -0.42 19.76 0.85
C ALA A 150 -0.50 18.45 1.65
N VAL A 151 -0.46 17.29 0.99
CA VAL A 151 -0.36 15.98 1.65
C VAL A 151 0.98 15.87 2.38
N GLY A 152 2.08 16.26 1.75
CA GLY A 152 3.41 16.26 2.36
C GLY A 152 3.46 17.12 3.61
N ASP A 153 3.03 18.37 3.51
CA ASP A 153 3.03 19.32 4.62
C ASP A 153 2.18 18.82 5.80
N LYS A 154 1.02 18.23 5.52
CA LYS A 154 0.12 17.69 6.56
C LYS A 154 0.67 16.47 7.29
N TYR A 155 1.39 15.60 6.62
CA TYR A 155 1.83 14.31 7.15
C TYR A 155 3.36 14.19 7.28
N GLU A 156 4.12 15.28 7.15
CA GLU A 156 5.60 15.27 7.17
C GLU A 156 6.16 14.59 8.43
N GLN A 157 5.55 14.80 9.59
CA GLN A 157 6.02 14.17 10.83
C GLN A 157 5.95 12.64 10.76
N GLN A 158 4.86 12.09 10.23
CA GLN A 158 4.68 10.65 10.05
C GLN A 158 5.62 10.13 8.96
N ILE A 159 5.71 10.83 7.83
CA ILE A 159 6.58 10.49 6.72
C ILE A 159 8.04 10.43 7.20
N ALA A 160 8.49 11.42 7.95
CA ALA A 160 9.86 11.46 8.48
C ALA A 160 10.13 10.28 9.44
N ALA A 161 9.18 9.93 10.30
CA ALA A 161 9.28 8.77 11.20
C ALA A 161 9.34 7.45 10.43
N ASP A 162 8.51 7.28 9.40
CA ASP A 162 8.50 6.11 8.54
C ASP A 162 9.80 5.96 7.75
N ARG A 163 10.33 7.07 7.22
CA ARG A 163 11.63 7.11 6.54
C ARG A 163 12.77 6.74 7.47
N ALA A 164 12.76 7.23 8.71
CA ALA A 164 13.75 6.86 9.72
C ALA A 164 13.67 5.37 10.10
N ALA A 165 12.47 4.82 10.24
CA ALA A 165 12.28 3.40 10.53
C ALA A 165 12.72 2.49 9.37
N ASP A 166 12.60 2.95 8.12
CA ASP A 166 13.00 2.21 6.91
C ASP A 166 14.49 2.41 6.52
N ALA A 167 15.21 3.34 7.12
CA ALA A 167 16.58 3.72 6.75
C ALA A 167 17.55 2.52 6.70
N LYS A 168 17.30 1.47 7.51
CA LYS A 168 18.12 0.25 7.53
C LYS A 168 18.06 -0.55 6.21
N TYR A 169 17.01 -0.37 5.42
CA TYR A 169 16.71 -1.17 4.23
C TYR A 169 16.87 -0.39 2.91
N ARG A 170 17.39 0.82 2.97
CA ARG A 170 17.63 1.75 1.85
C ARG A 170 19.10 1.97 1.57
#